data_2e4a547741fce3575b4adb687eb3afac
#
_entry.id   2e4a547741fce3575b4adb687eb3afac
#
_cell.length_a   1.000
_cell.length_b   1.000
_cell.length_c   1.000
_cell.angle_alpha   90.00
_cell.angle_beta   90.00
_cell.angle_gamma   90.00
#
_symmetry.space_group_name_H-M   'P 1'
#
loop_
_entity.id
_entity.type
_entity.pdbx_description
1 polymer ?
#
loop_
_entity_poly.entity_id
_entity_poly.type
_entity_poly.pdbx_seq_one_letter_code
_entity_poly.pdbx_strand_id
1 'polypeptide(L)'
;MPNYRRANQAGGSYFFTVVSYRRQPIFCEPAFREALRVAIESTRTRYPFEIDAWVLLPDHLHCIWTLPPNDADFATRWGQIKRRVSLSCGEQFRRDEWLTSSKRKHREATIWQRRYWERLIRDQQDFARHMDYIHYNPVKHGLCPQAVDWPYSTFHRLVKTGVYPADWGGPLSEAEGDFGE
;
A
#
# COMPACT_ATOMS: atom_id res chain seq x y z
N MET A 1 -26.14 -3.56 6.21
CA MET A 1 -24.68 -3.48 6.07
C MET A 1 -24.25 -4.47 5.01
N PRO A 2 -23.48 -4.10 3.98
CA PRO A 2 -23.00 -5.07 3.03
C PRO A 2 -22.12 -6.08 3.76
N ASN A 3 -22.41 -7.37 3.61
CA ASN A 3 -21.56 -8.47 4.09
C ASN A 3 -20.31 -8.53 3.19
N TYR A 4 -19.36 -7.64 3.43
CA TYR A 4 -18.06 -7.71 2.76
C TYR A 4 -17.31 -8.95 3.29
N ARG A 5 -17.25 -9.99 2.48
CA ARG A 5 -16.37 -11.13 2.72
C ARG A 5 -15.04 -10.86 2.05
N ARG A 6 -13.96 -10.89 2.82
CA ARG A 6 -12.60 -10.81 2.28
C ARG A 6 -12.41 -11.89 1.22
N ALA A 7 -11.85 -11.49 0.08
CA ALA A 7 -11.39 -12.44 -0.89
C ALA A 7 -10.31 -13.33 -0.23
N ASN A 8 -10.42 -14.64 -0.41
CA ASN A 8 -9.51 -15.61 0.20
C ASN A 8 -9.14 -16.65 -0.87
N GLN A 9 -8.07 -16.35 -1.62
CA GLN A 9 -7.53 -17.24 -2.65
C GLN A 9 -6.05 -17.49 -2.37
N ALA A 10 -5.71 -18.74 -2.07
CA ALA A 10 -4.32 -19.13 -1.88
C ALA A 10 -3.51 -18.90 -3.15
N GLY A 11 -2.31 -18.32 -3.00
CA GLY A 11 -1.45 -17.95 -4.13
C GLY A 11 -1.96 -16.78 -4.96
N GLY A 12 -3.02 -16.09 -4.51
CA GLY A 12 -3.60 -14.96 -5.23
C GLY A 12 -2.74 -13.70 -5.18
N SER A 13 -2.89 -12.86 -6.21
CA SER A 13 -2.39 -11.50 -6.21
C SER A 13 -3.48 -10.54 -5.74
N TYR A 14 -3.12 -9.66 -4.81
CA TYR A 14 -4.06 -8.73 -4.18
C TYR A 14 -3.58 -7.30 -4.32
N PHE A 15 -4.47 -6.42 -4.73
CA PHE A 15 -4.29 -4.98 -4.66
C PHE A 15 -4.73 -4.47 -3.29
N PHE A 16 -3.97 -3.52 -2.73
CA PHE A 16 -4.27 -2.88 -1.45
C PHE A 16 -4.19 -1.36 -1.55
N THR A 17 -5.11 -0.69 -0.82
CA THR A 17 -5.01 0.71 -0.46
C THR A 17 -4.95 0.83 1.07
N VAL A 18 -3.87 1.38 1.59
CA VAL A 18 -3.65 1.54 3.03
C VAL A 18 -3.45 3.02 3.32
N VAL A 19 -4.24 3.55 4.24
CA VAL A 19 -4.34 4.99 4.51
C VAL A 19 -3.87 5.30 5.93
N SER A 20 -3.22 6.44 6.12
CA SER A 20 -2.89 7.00 7.43
C SER A 20 -4.16 7.42 8.18
N TYR A 21 -4.10 7.45 9.50
CA TYR A 21 -5.23 7.91 10.29
C TYR A 21 -5.48 9.40 10.06
N ARG A 22 -6.72 9.77 9.70
CA ARG A 22 -7.15 11.12 9.35
C ARG A 22 -6.37 11.71 8.17
N ARG A 23 -5.87 10.88 7.27
CA ARG A 23 -5.05 11.28 6.12
C ARG A 23 -3.83 12.15 6.51
N GLN A 24 -3.20 11.85 7.65
CA GLN A 24 -1.97 12.52 8.08
C GLN A 24 -0.86 12.29 7.06
N PRO A 25 -0.20 13.33 6.52
CA PRO A 25 0.77 13.20 5.44
C PRO A 25 2.17 12.80 5.94
N ILE A 26 2.27 11.63 6.56
CA ILE A 26 3.50 11.15 7.23
C ILE A 26 4.24 10.05 6.47
N PHE A 27 3.62 9.43 5.45
CA PHE A 27 4.17 8.23 4.84
C PHE A 27 5.47 8.51 4.06
N CYS A 28 5.62 9.72 3.49
CA CYS A 28 6.86 10.12 2.81
C CYS A 28 7.94 10.66 3.75
N GLU A 29 7.66 10.81 5.05
CA GLU A 29 8.67 11.23 6.02
C GLU A 29 9.79 10.19 6.17
N PRO A 30 11.07 10.61 6.25
CA PRO A 30 12.21 9.69 6.28
C PRO A 30 12.09 8.61 7.37
N ALA A 31 11.70 9.00 8.59
CA ALA A 31 11.55 8.06 9.71
C ALA A 31 10.45 7.04 9.47
N PHE A 32 9.33 7.45 8.86
CA PHE A 32 8.24 6.53 8.51
C PHE A 32 8.66 5.55 7.40
N ARG A 33 9.30 6.05 6.33
CA ARG A 33 9.79 5.22 5.23
C ARG A 33 10.78 4.16 5.70
N GLU A 34 11.72 4.54 6.56
CA GLU A 34 12.69 3.59 7.13
C GLU A 34 11.99 2.54 8.01
N ALA A 35 11.09 2.96 8.91
CA ALA A 35 10.30 2.05 9.73
C ALA A 35 9.48 1.08 8.88
N LEU A 36 8.87 1.57 7.80
CA LEU A 36 8.07 0.75 6.87
C LEU A 36 8.94 -0.25 6.12
N ARG A 37 10.10 0.17 5.60
CA ARG A 37 11.06 -0.71 4.92
C ARG A 37 11.49 -1.86 5.83
N VAL A 38 11.95 -1.57 7.04
CA VAL A 38 12.38 -2.57 8.01
C VAL A 38 11.24 -3.51 8.41
N ALA A 39 10.02 -2.95 8.60
CA ALA A 39 8.85 -3.75 8.95
C ALA A 39 8.47 -4.73 7.83
N ILE A 40 8.53 -4.30 6.57
CA ILE A 40 8.26 -5.14 5.40
C ILE A 40 9.31 -6.26 5.29
N GLU A 41 10.59 -5.93 5.33
CA GLU A 41 11.69 -6.90 5.25
C GLU A 41 11.58 -7.97 6.34
N SER A 42 11.40 -7.54 7.59
CA SER A 42 11.23 -8.45 8.73
C SER A 42 9.97 -9.30 8.62
N THR A 43 8.89 -8.75 8.09
CA THR A 43 7.65 -9.53 7.91
C THR A 43 7.81 -10.56 6.80
N ARG A 44 8.45 -10.21 5.69
CA ARG A 44 8.69 -11.12 4.55
C ARG A 44 9.58 -12.30 4.92
N THR A 45 10.53 -12.12 5.85
CA THR A 45 11.36 -13.22 6.35
C THR A 45 10.53 -14.33 7.01
N ARG A 46 9.47 -13.97 7.75
CA ARG A 46 8.62 -14.95 8.45
C ARG A 46 7.37 -15.35 7.66
N TYR A 47 6.82 -14.41 6.92
CA TYR A 47 5.60 -14.55 6.11
C TYR A 47 5.90 -14.09 4.68
N PRO A 48 6.51 -14.94 3.84
CA PRO A 48 6.92 -14.57 2.49
C PRO A 48 5.76 -14.05 1.62
N PHE A 49 6.05 -13.05 0.79
CA PHE A 49 5.17 -12.55 -0.28
C PHE A 49 6.00 -11.74 -1.28
N GLU A 50 5.53 -11.67 -2.51
CA GLU A 50 6.13 -10.83 -3.53
C GLU A 50 5.45 -9.45 -3.57
N ILE A 51 6.24 -8.41 -3.83
CA ILE A 51 5.73 -7.05 -4.08
C ILE A 51 5.89 -6.80 -5.58
N ASP A 52 4.78 -6.92 -6.29
CA ASP A 52 4.73 -6.74 -7.74
C ASP A 52 4.78 -5.27 -8.11
N ALA A 53 3.96 -4.46 -7.43
CA ALA A 53 3.90 -3.02 -7.59
C ALA A 53 3.74 -2.32 -6.25
N TRP A 54 4.25 -1.08 -6.18
CA TRP A 54 4.19 -0.25 -4.99
C TRP A 54 4.29 1.23 -5.33
N VAL A 55 3.49 2.05 -4.67
CA VAL A 55 3.66 3.49 -4.59
C VAL A 55 3.36 3.98 -3.18
N LEU A 56 4.21 4.83 -2.65
CA LEU A 56 4.02 5.49 -1.37
C LEU A 56 3.71 6.97 -1.62
N LEU A 57 2.56 7.41 -1.15
CA LEU A 57 2.07 8.79 -1.24
C LEU A 57 2.08 9.42 0.16
N PRO A 58 1.93 10.73 0.31
CA PRO A 58 2.06 11.37 1.62
C PRO A 58 1.17 10.79 2.72
N ASP A 59 -0.06 10.40 2.42
CA ASP A 59 -1.06 9.97 3.39
C ASP A 59 -1.64 8.57 3.15
N HIS A 60 -1.24 7.91 2.05
CA HIS A 60 -1.66 6.54 1.72
C HIS A 60 -0.63 5.84 0.84
N LEU A 61 -0.83 4.54 0.65
CA LEU A 61 -0.06 3.73 -0.29
C LEU A 61 -0.97 2.79 -1.05
N HIS A 62 -0.53 2.45 -2.26
CA HIS A 62 -1.10 1.37 -3.04
C HIS A 62 -0.03 0.32 -3.32
N CYS A 63 -0.42 -0.95 -3.33
CA CYS A 63 0.49 -2.01 -3.74
C CYS A 63 -0.25 -3.23 -4.30
N ILE A 64 0.47 -4.05 -5.04
CA ILE A 64 0.07 -5.40 -5.39
C ILE A 64 1.04 -6.36 -4.71
N TRP A 65 0.49 -7.35 -4.00
CA TRP A 65 1.23 -8.48 -3.44
C TRP A 65 0.74 -9.78 -4.03
N THR A 66 1.67 -10.67 -4.37
CA THR A 66 1.38 -12.07 -4.68
C THR A 66 1.81 -12.95 -3.52
N LEU A 67 0.88 -13.77 -3.03
CA LEU A 67 1.10 -14.66 -1.90
C LEU A 67 1.61 -16.02 -2.36
N PRO A 68 2.27 -16.79 -1.47
CA PRO A 68 2.70 -18.16 -1.78
C PRO A 68 1.51 -19.06 -2.17
N PRO A 69 1.74 -20.14 -2.95
CA PRO A 69 0.66 -20.97 -3.53
C PRO A 69 -0.37 -21.53 -2.55
N ASN A 70 0.03 -21.76 -1.29
CA ASN A 70 -0.86 -22.34 -0.27
C ASN A 70 -1.27 -21.35 0.82
N ASP A 71 -1.13 -20.06 0.57
CA ASP A 71 -1.33 -19.00 1.55
C ASP A 71 -2.26 -17.92 1.00
N ALA A 72 -3.18 -17.47 1.83
CA ALA A 72 -4.10 -16.36 1.55
C ALA A 72 -4.13 -15.33 2.70
N ASP A 73 -3.23 -15.47 3.70
CA ASP A 73 -3.26 -14.63 4.90
C ASP A 73 -2.45 -13.33 4.74
N PHE A 74 -2.97 -12.41 3.92
CA PHE A 74 -2.45 -11.05 3.86
C PHE A 74 -2.75 -10.25 5.14
N ALA A 75 -3.77 -10.63 5.91
CA ALA A 75 -4.20 -9.88 7.08
C ALA A 75 -3.16 -9.92 8.20
N THR A 76 -2.58 -11.08 8.50
CA THR A 76 -1.47 -11.21 9.45
C THR A 76 -0.27 -10.37 9.00
N ARG A 77 0.07 -10.37 7.72
CA ARG A 77 1.18 -9.59 7.15
C ARG A 77 0.97 -8.09 7.39
N TRP A 78 -0.19 -7.55 7.02
CA TRP A 78 -0.52 -6.15 7.30
C TRP A 78 -0.55 -5.83 8.80
N GLY A 79 -1.06 -6.72 9.61
CA GLY A 79 -1.05 -6.59 11.08
C GLY A 79 0.36 -6.47 11.64
N GLN A 80 1.29 -7.32 11.19
CA GLN A 80 2.70 -7.28 11.60
C GLN A 80 3.39 -6.00 11.13
N ILE A 81 3.22 -5.62 9.87
CA ILE A 81 3.82 -4.39 9.30
C ILE A 81 3.32 -3.16 10.07
N LYS A 82 2.01 -2.98 10.18
CA LYS A 82 1.41 -1.84 10.88
C LYS A 82 1.87 -1.75 12.34
N ARG A 83 1.91 -2.89 13.04
CA ARG A 83 2.38 -2.94 14.43
C ARG A 83 3.83 -2.53 14.56
N ARG A 84 4.73 -3.08 13.71
CA ARG A 84 6.17 -2.78 13.74
C ARG A 84 6.46 -1.32 13.45
N VAL A 85 5.82 -0.74 12.43
CA VAL A 85 5.94 0.69 12.13
C VAL A 85 5.46 1.53 13.29
N SER A 86 4.30 1.21 13.89
CA SER A 86 3.77 1.95 15.04
C SER A 86 4.68 1.89 16.27
N LEU A 87 5.40 0.79 16.46
CA LEU A 87 6.37 0.67 17.55
C LEU A 87 7.67 1.43 17.27
N SER A 88 8.10 1.47 16.00
CA SER A 88 9.37 2.08 15.60
C SER A 88 9.32 3.61 15.56
N CYS A 89 8.27 4.19 14.98
CA CYS A 89 8.16 5.64 14.79
C CYS A 89 6.90 6.26 15.43
N GLY A 90 6.22 5.49 16.28
CA GLY A 90 4.95 5.91 16.89
C GLY A 90 5.05 7.17 17.72
N GLU A 91 6.11 7.36 18.49
CA GLU A 91 6.32 8.56 19.31
C GLU A 91 6.37 9.84 18.47
N GLN A 92 7.00 9.78 17.30
CA GLN A 92 7.11 10.93 16.40
C GLN A 92 5.78 11.32 15.74
N PHE A 93 4.96 10.34 15.36
CA PHE A 93 3.77 10.55 14.52
C PHE A 93 2.44 10.35 15.25
N ARG A 94 2.46 9.84 16.47
CA ARG A 94 1.28 9.66 17.29
C ARG A 94 0.70 11.01 17.71
N ARG A 95 -0.62 11.10 17.66
CA ARG A 95 -1.39 12.27 18.10
C ARG A 95 -2.34 11.82 19.21
N ASP A 96 -2.02 12.12 20.45
CA ASP A 96 -2.80 11.65 21.61
C ASP A 96 -4.18 12.29 21.66
N GLU A 97 -4.32 13.50 21.17
CA GLU A 97 -5.59 14.21 21.02
C GLU A 97 -6.57 13.50 20.05
N TRP A 98 -6.07 12.59 19.20
CA TRP A 98 -6.88 11.79 18.29
C TRP A 98 -7.25 10.42 18.83
N LEU A 99 -6.84 10.09 20.06
CA LEU A 99 -7.17 8.82 20.69
C LEU A 99 -8.61 8.81 21.18
N THR A 100 -9.46 8.10 20.48
CA THR A 100 -10.83 7.80 20.91
C THR A 100 -10.82 6.72 22.00
N SER A 101 -11.92 6.60 22.76
CA SER A 101 -12.11 5.53 23.75
C SER A 101 -11.95 4.13 23.12
N SER A 102 -12.45 3.93 21.91
CA SER A 102 -12.29 2.69 21.15
C SER A 102 -10.81 2.41 20.84
N LYS A 103 -10.04 3.41 20.36
CA LYS A 103 -8.61 3.25 20.10
C LYS A 103 -7.82 2.92 21.35
N ARG A 104 -8.12 3.58 22.48
CA ARG A 104 -7.51 3.27 23.78
C ARG A 104 -7.80 1.84 24.21
N LYS A 105 -9.06 1.40 24.14
CA LYS A 105 -9.48 0.03 24.44
C LYS A 105 -8.74 -1.02 23.61
N HIS A 106 -8.52 -0.76 22.33
CA HIS A 106 -7.84 -1.69 21.42
C HIS A 106 -6.33 -1.45 21.31
N ARG A 107 -5.75 -0.53 22.09
CA ARG A 107 -4.33 -0.16 22.08
C ARG A 107 -3.82 0.22 20.66
N GLU A 108 -4.67 0.92 19.90
CA GLU A 108 -4.35 1.35 18.55
C GLU A 108 -3.64 2.71 18.56
N ALA A 109 -2.58 2.81 17.75
CA ALA A 109 -1.93 4.08 17.49
C ALA A 109 -2.76 4.95 16.52
N THR A 110 -2.47 6.26 16.49
CA THR A 110 -3.11 7.22 15.59
C THR A 110 -2.33 7.38 14.27
N ILE A 111 -1.62 6.34 13.83
CA ILE A 111 -0.83 6.32 12.60
C ILE A 111 -1.64 5.79 11.43
N TRP A 112 -2.38 4.70 11.64
CA TRP A 112 -3.08 3.97 10.59
C TRP A 112 -4.59 4.06 10.71
N GLN A 113 -5.28 4.11 9.57
CA GLN A 113 -6.67 3.66 9.55
C GLN A 113 -6.72 2.17 9.92
N ARG A 114 -7.75 1.78 10.70
CA ARG A 114 -7.90 0.38 11.15
C ARG A 114 -8.06 -0.55 9.97
N ARG A 115 -8.99 -0.21 9.06
CA ARG A 115 -9.27 -0.96 7.85
C ARG A 115 -8.39 -0.46 6.70
N TYR A 116 -8.16 -1.31 5.75
CA TYR A 116 -7.57 -1.03 4.45
C TYR A 116 -8.46 -1.65 3.38
N TRP A 117 -8.37 -1.14 2.18
CA TRP A 117 -9.05 -1.72 1.03
C TRP A 117 -8.20 -2.88 0.50
N GLU A 118 -8.84 -3.99 0.15
CA GLU A 118 -8.22 -5.12 -0.54
C GLU A 118 -9.10 -5.58 -1.68
N ARG A 119 -8.48 -5.99 -2.79
CA ARG A 119 -9.14 -6.56 -3.95
C ARG A 119 -8.30 -7.68 -4.53
N LEU A 120 -8.90 -8.84 -4.75
CA LEU A 120 -8.28 -9.94 -5.48
C LEU A 120 -8.16 -9.56 -6.97
N ILE A 121 -6.98 -9.67 -7.53
CA ILE A 121 -6.71 -9.52 -8.97
C ILE A 121 -7.21 -10.78 -9.68
N ARG A 122 -8.05 -10.58 -10.69
CA ARG A 122 -8.80 -11.68 -11.33
C ARG A 122 -8.07 -12.31 -12.50
N ASP A 123 -7.37 -11.50 -13.26
CA ASP A 123 -6.72 -11.90 -14.51
C ASP A 123 -5.58 -10.93 -14.87
N GLN A 124 -4.87 -11.23 -15.97
CA GLN A 124 -3.74 -10.44 -16.44
C GLN A 124 -4.13 -8.99 -16.82
N GLN A 125 -5.33 -8.80 -17.36
CA GLN A 125 -5.79 -7.45 -17.71
C GLN A 125 -6.12 -6.63 -16.46
N ASP A 126 -6.72 -7.24 -15.46
CA ASP A 126 -7.00 -6.62 -14.16
C ASP A 126 -5.68 -6.28 -13.45
N PHE A 127 -4.68 -7.17 -13.55
CA PHE A 127 -3.32 -6.93 -13.04
C PHE A 127 -2.68 -5.71 -13.70
N ALA A 128 -2.67 -5.65 -15.03
CA ALA A 128 -2.08 -4.54 -15.78
C ALA A 128 -2.75 -3.19 -15.43
N ARG A 129 -4.09 -3.16 -15.34
CA ARG A 129 -4.82 -1.93 -14.95
C ARG A 129 -4.44 -1.42 -13.56
N HIS A 130 -4.29 -2.33 -12.58
CA HIS A 130 -3.89 -1.94 -11.23
C HIS A 130 -2.42 -1.52 -11.18
N MET A 131 -1.55 -2.14 -11.97
CA MET A 131 -0.16 -1.70 -12.15
C MET A 131 -0.09 -0.26 -12.68
N ASP A 132 -0.83 0.03 -13.76
CA ASP A 132 -0.88 1.36 -14.36
C ASP A 132 -1.45 2.39 -13.37
N TYR A 133 -2.53 2.05 -12.68
CA TYR A 133 -3.11 2.89 -11.65
C TYR A 133 -2.12 3.24 -10.54
N ILE A 134 -1.39 2.25 -10.01
CA ILE A 134 -0.37 2.45 -8.96
C ILE A 134 0.70 3.44 -9.43
N HIS A 135 1.23 3.22 -10.62
CA HIS A 135 2.37 4.02 -11.09
C HIS A 135 1.99 5.42 -11.59
N TYR A 136 0.76 5.59 -12.06
CA TYR A 136 0.23 6.91 -12.45
C TYR A 136 -0.29 7.73 -11.26
N ASN A 137 -0.51 7.12 -10.12
CA ASN A 137 -1.15 7.74 -8.96
C ASN A 137 -0.49 9.05 -8.49
N PRO A 138 0.85 9.19 -8.40
CA PRO A 138 1.48 10.47 -8.05
C PRO A 138 1.17 11.61 -9.03
N VAL A 139 1.08 11.31 -10.32
CA VAL A 139 0.69 12.29 -11.36
C VAL A 139 -0.79 12.65 -11.22
N LYS A 140 -1.66 11.66 -11.02
CA LYS A 140 -3.10 11.85 -10.77
C LYS A 140 -3.35 12.80 -9.58
N HIS A 141 -2.55 12.70 -8.53
CA HIS A 141 -2.63 13.57 -7.35
C HIS A 141 -1.86 14.90 -7.49
N GLY A 142 -1.27 15.16 -8.64
CA GLY A 142 -0.52 16.40 -8.88
C GLY A 142 0.77 16.53 -8.08
N LEU A 143 1.34 15.43 -7.59
CA LEU A 143 2.56 15.40 -6.78
C LEU A 143 3.83 15.51 -7.63
N CYS A 144 3.76 15.13 -8.90
CA CYS A 144 4.83 15.25 -9.88
C CYS A 144 4.25 15.33 -11.30
N PRO A 145 5.01 15.86 -12.28
CA PRO A 145 4.53 15.97 -13.66
C PRO A 145 4.56 14.63 -14.42
N GLN A 146 5.47 13.72 -14.08
CA GLN A 146 5.63 12.41 -14.73
C GLN A 146 5.85 11.32 -13.68
N ALA A 147 5.45 10.08 -13.99
CA ALA A 147 5.60 8.93 -13.08
C ALA A 147 7.07 8.67 -12.69
N VAL A 148 8.01 8.93 -13.61
CA VAL A 148 9.45 8.79 -13.37
C VAL A 148 10.00 9.78 -12.33
N ASP A 149 9.34 10.91 -12.12
CA ASP A 149 9.79 11.92 -11.16
C ASP A 149 9.44 11.57 -9.71
N TRP A 150 8.58 10.56 -9.49
CA TRP A 150 8.19 10.15 -8.14
C TRP A 150 9.14 9.10 -7.56
N PRO A 151 9.93 9.43 -6.50
CA PRO A 151 10.99 8.55 -6.03
C PRO A 151 10.49 7.33 -5.24
N TYR A 152 9.24 7.35 -4.74
CA TYR A 152 8.73 6.33 -3.81
C TYR A 152 7.81 5.34 -4.51
N SER A 153 8.28 4.80 -5.64
CA SER A 153 7.51 3.90 -6.50
C SER A 153 8.39 2.77 -7.04
N THR A 154 7.78 1.61 -7.31
CA THR A 154 8.42 0.53 -8.07
C THR A 154 8.55 0.83 -9.56
N PHE A 155 8.02 1.95 -10.05
CA PHE A 155 8.13 2.37 -11.44
C PHE A 155 9.56 2.31 -11.98
N HIS A 156 10.53 2.84 -11.22
CA HIS A 156 11.93 2.83 -11.60
C HIS A 156 12.51 1.43 -11.81
N ARG A 157 12.10 0.46 -10.99
CA ARG A 157 12.49 -0.94 -11.17
C ARG A 157 11.92 -1.50 -12.46
N LEU A 158 10.67 -1.19 -12.76
CA LEU A 158 9.96 -1.69 -13.93
C LEU A 158 10.42 -1.04 -15.23
N VAL A 159 10.87 0.22 -15.18
CA VAL A 159 11.57 0.86 -16.30
C VAL A 159 12.89 0.13 -16.58
N LYS A 160 13.70 -0.16 -15.55
CA LYS A 160 14.97 -0.90 -15.70
C LYS A 160 14.80 -2.30 -16.28
N THR A 161 13.67 -2.94 -16.03
CA THR A 161 13.35 -4.28 -16.57
C THR A 161 12.58 -4.24 -17.89
N GLY A 162 12.33 -3.05 -18.46
CA GLY A 162 11.67 -2.88 -19.74
C GLY A 162 10.15 -3.09 -19.72
N VAL A 163 9.52 -3.12 -18.55
CA VAL A 163 8.05 -3.22 -18.42
C VAL A 163 7.39 -1.90 -18.81
N TYR A 164 7.98 -0.77 -18.41
CA TYR A 164 7.54 0.56 -18.80
C TYR A 164 8.64 1.31 -19.55
N PRO A 165 8.30 2.13 -20.56
CA PRO A 165 9.22 3.14 -21.05
C PRO A 165 9.40 4.25 -20.01
N ALA A 166 10.56 4.91 -20.00
CA ALA A 166 10.85 5.96 -19.01
C ALA A 166 9.93 7.19 -19.12
N ASP A 167 9.44 7.46 -20.32
CA ASP A 167 8.52 8.55 -20.67
C ASP A 167 7.05 8.14 -20.65
N TRP A 168 6.73 7.00 -20.01
CA TRP A 168 5.35 6.54 -19.89
C TRP A 168 4.46 7.59 -19.20
N GLY A 169 3.45 8.06 -19.93
CA GLY A 169 2.57 9.15 -19.54
C GLY A 169 1.32 8.73 -18.76
N GLY A 170 1.14 7.43 -18.52
CA GLY A 170 -0.02 6.91 -17.82
C GLY A 170 -0.95 6.07 -18.72
N PRO A 171 -2.07 5.58 -18.17
CA PRO A 171 -3.04 4.79 -18.91
C PRO A 171 -3.67 5.63 -20.03
N LEU A 172 -3.92 4.98 -21.17
CA LEU A 172 -4.54 5.62 -22.35
C LEU A 172 -6.01 6.02 -22.13
N SER A 173 -6.64 5.48 -21.09
CA SER A 173 -7.97 5.85 -20.61
C SER A 173 -7.94 5.97 -19.09
N GLU A 174 -8.67 6.94 -18.54
CA GLU A 174 -8.91 6.96 -17.09
C GLU A 174 -9.48 5.60 -16.67
N ALA A 175 -8.77 4.88 -15.84
CA ALA A 175 -9.23 3.61 -15.33
C ALA A 175 -10.42 3.90 -14.40
N GLU A 176 -11.64 3.81 -14.93
CA GLU A 176 -12.84 3.77 -14.11
C GLU A 176 -12.79 2.50 -13.27
N GLY A 177 -12.54 2.66 -11.97
CA GLY A 177 -12.51 1.56 -11.02
C GLY A 177 -12.55 2.09 -9.59
N ASP A 178 -13.18 1.33 -8.70
CA ASP A 178 -13.13 1.57 -7.27
C ASP A 178 -11.80 1.01 -6.73
N PHE A 179 -10.86 1.91 -6.44
CA PHE A 179 -9.53 1.60 -5.90
C PHE A 179 -9.42 1.92 -4.39
N GLY A 180 -10.54 2.25 -3.74
CA GLY A 180 -10.61 2.45 -2.29
C GLY A 180 -9.92 3.74 -1.79
N GLU A 181 -9.96 4.82 -2.56
CA GLU A 181 -9.48 6.16 -2.16
C GLU A 181 -10.53 6.97 -1.39
#